data_53762da8045c522fe513df104cdfc2ca
#
_entry.id   53762da8045c522fe513df104cdfc2ca
#
_cell.length_a   1.000
_cell.length_b   1.000
_cell.length_c   1.000
_cell.angle_alpha   90.00
_cell.angle_beta   90.00
_cell.angle_gamma   90.00
#
_symmetry.space_group_name_H-M   'P 1'
#
loop_
_entity.id
_entity.type
_entity.pdbx_description
1 polymer ?
#
loop_
_entity_poly.entity_id
_entity_poly.type
_entity_poly.pdbx_seq_one_letter_code
_entity_poly.pdbx_strand_id
1 'polypeptide(L)'
;MIWIALSFLFFTVMVAVISAWKTRDDKLDTAEGYFLAGRGLPGIVIAGSLLLTNLSAEQLVGTNGQGWASNMSPIGWEVGALFTLFALALWFLPTYLKMGTTTIPQLMEARFGRGTKLMFSFVIVVMYSILNLPVILYSGAVVFENIFDISGIFGISKFTAVAILCVVIGIIGGCYAIFGGLKAVAVSDTINGIGLIIGGLMIPFLALNVLGHASGSESSVAIMDGVRYLIHNHADMLNSIAPAQSEAPAVPWPTVFLGLVFLGFQSWCTHQSFIQRVLAAENLKEAQKGALYCAFLKILGFMFLALPGVIAYAIFNIEGTQVSMMDDAYPALITRVVPQPVMGFFAAVMFGAILSSFNSVLNSASTIFTLNVWQPKIGRASCRERVSSPV
;
A
#
# COMPACT_ATOMS: atom_id res chain seq x y z
N MET A 1 10.32 -11.09 22.63
CA MET A 1 9.62 -11.98 21.68
C MET A 1 8.14 -12.21 22.05
N ILE A 2 7.80 -12.71 23.27
CA ILE A 2 6.39 -12.98 23.64
C ILE A 2 5.48 -11.74 23.51
N TRP A 3 5.88 -10.58 24.00
CA TRP A 3 5.10 -9.34 23.88
C TRP A 3 4.89 -8.89 22.44
N ILE A 4 5.88 -9.08 21.58
CA ILE A 4 5.77 -8.78 20.13
C ILE A 4 4.74 -9.71 19.49
N ALA A 5 4.81 -11.02 19.78
CA ALA A 5 3.86 -12.00 19.23
C ALA A 5 2.44 -11.76 19.73
N LEU A 6 2.26 -11.45 21.03
CA LEU A 6 0.94 -11.18 21.61
C LEU A 6 0.29 -9.90 21.03
N SER A 7 1.03 -8.79 20.93
CA SER A 7 0.50 -7.56 20.36
C SER A 7 0.23 -7.67 18.86
N PHE A 8 1.08 -8.39 18.11
CA PHE A 8 0.85 -8.75 16.71
C PHE A 8 -0.45 -9.54 16.54
N LEU A 9 -0.60 -10.64 17.28
CA LEU A 9 -1.76 -11.51 17.19
C LEU A 9 -3.05 -10.76 17.59
N PHE A 10 -2.99 -10.01 18.69
CA PHE A 10 -4.13 -9.23 19.17
C PHE A 10 -4.65 -8.26 18.11
N PHE A 11 -3.77 -7.44 17.52
CA PHE A 11 -4.19 -6.47 16.51
C PHE A 11 -4.68 -7.15 15.23
N THR A 12 -3.99 -8.19 14.76
CA THR A 12 -4.38 -8.94 13.55
C THR A 12 -5.76 -9.61 13.72
N VAL A 13 -5.99 -10.27 14.87
CA VAL A 13 -7.28 -10.90 15.17
C VAL A 13 -8.37 -9.84 15.33
N MET A 14 -8.09 -8.72 15.98
CA MET A 14 -9.03 -7.62 16.13
C MET A 14 -9.51 -7.11 14.75
N VAL A 15 -8.58 -6.88 13.82
CA VAL A 15 -8.92 -6.43 12.45
C VAL A 15 -9.77 -7.48 11.73
N ALA A 16 -9.40 -8.76 11.82
CA ALA A 16 -10.15 -9.85 11.19
C ALA A 16 -11.58 -9.97 11.75
N VAL A 17 -11.73 -9.91 13.07
CA VAL A 17 -13.04 -9.99 13.75
C VAL A 17 -13.93 -8.80 13.39
N ILE A 18 -13.39 -7.57 13.43
CA ILE A 18 -14.17 -6.36 13.08
C ILE A 18 -14.59 -6.42 11.60
N SER A 19 -13.68 -6.82 10.71
CA SER A 19 -13.98 -6.96 9.29
C SER A 19 -15.07 -8.00 9.05
N ALA A 20 -14.95 -9.19 9.63
CA ALA A 20 -15.93 -10.26 9.51
C ALA A 20 -17.30 -9.86 10.09
N TRP A 21 -17.30 -9.18 11.23
CA TRP A 21 -18.54 -8.70 11.86
C TRP A 21 -19.27 -7.66 11.00
N LYS A 22 -18.51 -6.72 10.41
CA LYS A 22 -19.10 -5.67 9.56
C LYS A 22 -19.61 -6.16 8.21
N THR A 23 -19.13 -7.33 7.76
CA THR A 23 -19.45 -7.87 6.42
C THR A 23 -20.28 -9.16 6.47
N ARG A 24 -20.70 -9.60 7.65
CA ARG A 24 -21.42 -10.88 7.85
C ARG A 24 -22.75 -10.98 7.08
N ASP A 25 -23.42 -9.85 6.84
CA ASP A 25 -24.73 -9.79 6.19
C ASP A 25 -24.63 -9.48 4.68
N ASP A 26 -23.41 -9.45 4.12
CA ASP A 26 -23.19 -9.10 2.72
C ASP A 26 -23.52 -10.27 1.79
N LYS A 27 -24.12 -9.95 0.65
CA LYS A 27 -24.46 -10.91 -0.40
C LYS A 27 -23.25 -11.19 -1.28
N LEU A 28 -22.47 -12.20 -0.92
CA LEU A 28 -21.28 -12.61 -1.67
C LEU A 28 -21.57 -13.59 -2.83
N ASP A 29 -22.81 -14.01 -3.01
CA ASP A 29 -23.30 -14.92 -4.05
C ASP A 29 -23.51 -14.23 -5.41
N THR A 30 -23.43 -12.88 -5.47
CA THR A 30 -23.55 -12.11 -6.70
C THR A 30 -22.19 -11.52 -7.10
N ALA A 31 -21.95 -11.36 -8.41
CA ALA A 31 -20.74 -10.73 -8.93
C ALA A 31 -20.59 -9.28 -8.43
N GLU A 32 -21.68 -8.54 -8.31
CA GLU A 32 -21.68 -7.16 -7.81
C GLU A 32 -21.38 -7.11 -6.30
N GLY A 33 -21.96 -8.01 -5.52
CA GLY A 33 -21.69 -8.12 -4.08
C GLY A 33 -20.23 -8.49 -3.82
N TYR A 34 -19.72 -9.50 -4.52
CA TYR A 34 -18.37 -10.00 -4.31
C TYR A 34 -17.27 -9.05 -4.83
N PHE A 35 -17.39 -8.57 -6.09
CA PHE A 35 -16.33 -7.79 -6.74
C PHE A 35 -16.47 -6.27 -6.56
N LEU A 36 -17.67 -5.76 -6.25
CA LEU A 36 -17.94 -4.33 -6.10
C LEU A 36 -18.55 -3.97 -4.73
N ALA A 37 -18.48 -4.87 -3.75
CA ALA A 37 -19.04 -4.62 -2.41
C ALA A 37 -20.51 -4.16 -2.44
N GLY A 38 -21.29 -4.63 -3.42
CA GLY A 38 -22.69 -4.20 -3.64
C GLY A 38 -22.84 -2.70 -3.95
N ARG A 39 -21.78 -2.01 -4.37
CA ARG A 39 -21.74 -0.54 -4.56
C ARG A 39 -22.22 0.23 -3.32
N GLY A 40 -21.77 -0.17 -2.16
CA GLY A 40 -22.18 0.42 -0.88
C GLY A 40 -21.02 0.99 -0.06
N LEU A 41 -19.86 1.28 -0.66
CA LEU A 41 -18.74 1.82 0.09
C LEU A 41 -18.84 3.33 0.29
N PRO A 42 -18.79 3.81 1.56
CA PRO A 42 -18.69 5.23 1.86
C PRO A 42 -17.30 5.77 1.59
N GLY A 43 -17.17 7.07 1.32
CA GLY A 43 -15.92 7.72 0.92
C GLY A 43 -14.75 7.53 1.90
N ILE A 44 -15.03 7.46 3.21
CA ILE A 44 -13.96 7.23 4.20
C ILE A 44 -13.34 5.83 4.09
N VAL A 45 -14.15 4.80 3.81
CA VAL A 45 -13.67 3.43 3.60
C VAL A 45 -12.89 3.34 2.28
N ILE A 46 -13.38 4.03 1.24
CA ILE A 46 -12.66 4.12 -0.03
C ILE A 46 -11.30 4.80 0.16
N ALA A 47 -11.24 5.90 0.90
CA ALA A 47 -9.98 6.61 1.18
C ALA A 47 -8.97 5.73 1.91
N GLY A 48 -9.39 5.05 2.97
CA GLY A 48 -8.54 4.14 3.74
C GLY A 48 -8.05 2.96 2.90
N SER A 49 -8.94 2.36 2.10
CA SER A 49 -8.58 1.25 1.23
C SER A 49 -7.66 1.68 0.06
N LEU A 50 -7.90 2.83 -0.56
CA LEU A 50 -7.00 3.41 -1.58
C LEU A 50 -5.61 3.69 -1.00
N LEU A 51 -5.57 4.31 0.18
CA LEU A 51 -4.32 4.64 0.86
C LEU A 51 -3.50 3.38 1.14
N LEU A 52 -4.09 2.38 1.78
CA LEU A 52 -3.38 1.16 2.16
C LEU A 52 -3.05 0.26 0.97
N THR A 53 -3.86 0.26 -0.09
CA THR A 53 -3.51 -0.42 -1.34
C THR A 53 -2.25 0.14 -1.98
N ASN A 54 -2.00 1.44 -1.83
CA ASN A 54 -0.79 2.09 -2.34
C ASN A 54 0.38 2.00 -1.35
N LEU A 55 0.13 2.23 -0.06
CA LEU A 55 1.15 2.16 0.98
C LEU A 55 1.45 0.70 1.34
N SER A 56 2.15 0.02 0.45
CA SER A 56 2.64 -1.34 0.68
C SER A 56 3.90 -1.33 1.55
N ALA A 57 4.26 -2.52 2.06
CA ALA A 57 5.51 -2.69 2.80
C ALA A 57 6.73 -2.33 1.93
N GLU A 58 6.71 -2.69 0.66
CA GLU A 58 7.75 -2.38 -0.31
C GLU A 58 7.92 -0.87 -0.51
N GLN A 59 6.83 -0.09 -0.53
CA GLN A 59 6.92 1.37 -0.64
C GLN A 59 7.51 1.97 0.64
N LEU A 60 7.08 1.50 1.82
CA LEU A 60 7.64 1.98 3.09
C LEU A 60 9.13 1.73 3.19
N VAL A 61 9.58 0.51 2.89
CA VAL A 61 10.98 0.13 2.93
C VAL A 61 11.78 0.82 1.84
N GLY A 62 11.30 0.76 0.59
CA GLY A 62 12.02 1.29 -0.56
C GLY A 62 12.19 2.81 -0.52
N THR A 63 11.12 3.58 -0.20
CA THR A 63 11.23 5.04 -0.16
C THR A 63 12.04 5.53 1.04
N ASN A 64 11.96 4.86 2.20
CA ASN A 64 12.86 5.18 3.32
C ASN A 64 14.31 4.78 3.02
N GLY A 65 14.54 3.65 2.34
CA GLY A 65 15.85 3.25 1.86
C GLY A 65 16.46 4.28 0.89
N GLN A 66 15.66 4.77 -0.05
CA GLN A 66 16.07 5.86 -0.94
C GLN A 66 16.38 7.15 -0.17
N GLY A 67 15.54 7.48 0.83
CA GLY A 67 15.76 8.62 1.74
C GLY A 67 17.10 8.50 2.50
N TRP A 68 17.43 7.30 3.00
CA TRP A 68 18.69 6.99 3.64
C TRP A 68 19.89 7.11 2.67
N ALA A 69 19.75 6.61 1.44
CA ALA A 69 20.84 6.54 0.48
C ALA A 69 21.09 7.87 -0.28
N SER A 70 20.12 8.78 -0.32
CA SER A 70 20.23 10.03 -1.06
C SER A 70 19.75 11.27 -0.29
N ASN A 71 18.44 11.50 -0.27
CA ASN A 71 17.79 12.66 0.35
C ASN A 71 16.26 12.47 0.35
N MET A 72 15.49 13.53 0.67
CA MET A 72 14.03 13.49 0.67
C MET A 72 13.36 13.55 -0.72
N SER A 73 14.10 13.58 -1.83
CA SER A 73 13.49 13.69 -3.17
C SER A 73 12.53 12.54 -3.56
N PRO A 74 12.62 11.30 -3.00
CA PRO A 74 11.62 10.25 -3.25
C PRO A 74 10.18 10.64 -2.88
N ILE A 75 9.97 11.68 -2.08
CA ILE A 75 8.63 12.24 -1.82
C ILE A 75 7.93 12.73 -3.10
N GLY A 76 8.68 12.93 -4.18
CA GLY A 76 8.13 13.26 -5.50
C GLY A 76 7.07 12.26 -5.97
N TRP A 77 7.14 10.98 -5.54
CA TRP A 77 6.10 9.96 -5.80
C TRP A 77 4.75 10.37 -5.22
N GLU A 78 4.75 10.92 -4.02
CA GLU A 78 3.53 11.37 -3.33
C GLU A 78 2.95 12.64 -3.97
N VAL A 79 3.83 13.56 -4.38
CA VAL A 79 3.44 14.79 -5.08
C VAL A 79 2.76 14.46 -6.43
N GLY A 80 3.34 13.55 -7.22
CA GLY A 80 2.74 13.08 -8.47
C GLY A 80 1.36 12.45 -8.26
N ALA A 81 1.18 11.70 -7.17
CA ALA A 81 -0.09 11.07 -6.82
C ALA A 81 -1.19 12.09 -6.49
N LEU A 82 -0.88 13.23 -5.88
CA LEU A 82 -1.85 14.28 -5.57
C LEU A 82 -2.56 14.77 -6.84
N PHE A 83 -1.80 15.18 -7.85
CA PHE A 83 -2.37 15.68 -9.12
C PHE A 83 -3.28 14.65 -9.78
N THR A 84 -2.88 13.40 -9.75
CA THR A 84 -3.62 12.32 -10.42
C THR A 84 -4.85 11.87 -9.64
N LEU A 85 -4.86 11.94 -8.31
CA LEU A 85 -6.06 11.72 -7.49
C LEU A 85 -7.09 12.84 -7.65
N PHE A 86 -6.66 14.10 -7.80
CA PHE A 86 -7.57 15.19 -8.20
C PHE A 86 -8.16 14.94 -9.59
N ALA A 87 -7.34 14.56 -10.56
CA ALA A 87 -7.80 14.22 -11.89
C ALA A 87 -8.78 13.02 -11.87
N LEU A 88 -8.49 12.00 -11.08
CA LEU A 88 -9.40 10.87 -10.84
C LEU A 88 -10.76 11.37 -10.36
N ALA A 89 -10.78 12.19 -9.31
CA ALA A 89 -12.01 12.68 -8.71
C ALA A 89 -12.85 13.55 -9.66
N LEU A 90 -12.21 14.43 -10.43
CA LEU A 90 -12.91 15.45 -11.22
C LEU A 90 -13.26 14.99 -12.66
N TRP A 91 -12.43 14.17 -13.29
CA TRP A 91 -12.58 13.80 -14.69
C TRP A 91 -12.88 12.32 -14.90
N PHE A 92 -12.15 11.43 -14.26
CA PHE A 92 -12.27 9.99 -14.54
C PHE A 92 -13.49 9.37 -13.87
N LEU A 93 -13.77 9.66 -12.59
CA LEU A 93 -14.89 9.06 -11.87
C LEU A 93 -16.26 9.40 -12.46
N PRO A 94 -16.56 10.66 -12.83
CA PRO A 94 -17.82 10.95 -13.51
C PRO A 94 -18.01 10.14 -14.80
N THR A 95 -16.93 9.95 -15.57
CA THR A 95 -16.95 9.17 -16.80
C THR A 95 -17.16 7.68 -16.53
N TYR A 96 -16.41 7.09 -15.59
CA TYR A 96 -16.48 5.67 -15.28
C TYR A 96 -17.85 5.25 -14.72
N LEU A 97 -18.37 6.02 -13.78
CA LEU A 97 -19.67 5.74 -13.19
C LEU A 97 -20.82 5.93 -14.20
N LYS A 98 -20.73 6.94 -15.08
CA LYS A 98 -21.70 7.16 -16.16
C LYS A 98 -21.71 6.00 -17.17
N MET A 99 -20.55 5.40 -17.45
CA MET A 99 -20.45 4.27 -18.37
C MET A 99 -20.89 2.94 -17.73
N GLY A 100 -21.03 2.88 -16.42
CA GLY A 100 -21.47 1.67 -15.69
C GLY A 100 -20.49 0.49 -15.79
N THR A 101 -19.22 0.73 -16.18
CA THR A 101 -18.22 -0.32 -16.36
C THR A 101 -17.69 -0.82 -15.01
N THR A 102 -17.42 -2.12 -14.92
CA THR A 102 -16.83 -2.75 -13.72
C THR A 102 -15.31 -2.87 -13.81
N THR A 103 -14.80 -2.98 -15.03
CA THR A 103 -13.37 -3.19 -15.27
C THR A 103 -12.82 -2.25 -16.34
N ILE A 104 -11.54 -1.91 -16.24
CA ILE A 104 -10.86 -1.09 -17.25
C ILE A 104 -10.86 -1.74 -18.64
N PRO A 105 -10.68 -3.06 -18.81
CA PRO A 105 -10.86 -3.68 -20.13
C PRO A 105 -12.26 -3.50 -20.73
N GLN A 106 -13.33 -3.42 -19.92
CA GLN A 106 -14.69 -3.11 -20.44
C GLN A 106 -14.78 -1.69 -20.98
N LEU A 107 -14.07 -0.74 -20.34
CA LEU A 107 -13.96 0.62 -20.87
C LEU A 107 -13.26 0.64 -22.25
N MET A 108 -12.20 -0.17 -22.40
CA MET A 108 -11.52 -0.31 -23.70
C MET A 108 -12.41 -0.97 -24.76
N GLU A 109 -13.26 -1.93 -24.37
CA GLU A 109 -14.24 -2.56 -25.26
C GLU A 109 -15.20 -1.53 -25.87
N ALA A 110 -15.71 -0.62 -25.04
CA ALA A 110 -16.66 0.39 -25.48
C ALA A 110 -16.07 1.36 -26.55
N ARG A 111 -14.74 1.54 -26.56
CA ARG A 111 -14.06 2.45 -27.48
C ARG A 111 -13.39 1.73 -28.65
N PHE A 112 -12.80 0.57 -28.44
CA PHE A 112 -11.92 -0.14 -29.38
C PHE A 112 -12.40 -1.54 -29.76
N GLY A 113 -13.50 -2.00 -29.18
CA GLY A 113 -14.11 -3.28 -29.48
C GLY A 113 -13.59 -4.47 -28.66
N ARG A 114 -14.23 -5.64 -28.87
CA ARG A 114 -14.05 -6.85 -28.08
C ARG A 114 -12.62 -7.43 -28.11
N GLY A 115 -11.92 -7.33 -29.25
CA GLY A 115 -10.54 -7.83 -29.37
C GLY A 115 -9.60 -7.12 -28.39
N THR A 116 -9.72 -5.79 -28.32
CA THR A 116 -8.94 -4.97 -27.38
C THR A 116 -9.24 -5.32 -25.94
N LYS A 117 -10.50 -5.52 -25.55
CA LYS A 117 -10.86 -5.98 -24.20
C LYS A 117 -10.16 -7.29 -23.84
N LEU A 118 -10.21 -8.30 -24.72
CA LEU A 118 -9.61 -9.61 -24.44
C LEU A 118 -8.09 -9.52 -24.31
N MET A 119 -7.45 -8.77 -25.21
CA MET A 119 -6.00 -8.53 -25.15
C MET A 119 -5.59 -7.84 -23.84
N PHE A 120 -6.24 -6.73 -23.49
CA PHE A 120 -5.98 -6.02 -22.23
C PHE A 120 -6.25 -6.90 -21.01
N SER A 121 -7.35 -7.66 -21.00
CA SER A 121 -7.65 -8.57 -19.89
C SER A 121 -6.58 -9.63 -19.72
N PHE A 122 -6.10 -10.23 -20.80
CA PHE A 122 -5.03 -11.22 -20.75
C PHE A 122 -3.73 -10.62 -20.22
N VAL A 123 -3.29 -9.49 -20.77
CA VAL A 123 -2.05 -8.82 -20.36
C VAL A 123 -2.12 -8.44 -18.87
N ILE A 124 -3.21 -7.83 -18.41
CA ILE A 124 -3.34 -7.40 -17.00
C ILE A 124 -3.35 -8.61 -16.06
N VAL A 125 -4.09 -9.68 -16.38
CA VAL A 125 -4.14 -10.90 -15.55
C VAL A 125 -2.75 -11.54 -15.45
N VAL A 126 -2.03 -11.64 -16.56
CA VAL A 126 -0.65 -12.17 -16.58
C VAL A 126 0.28 -11.29 -15.75
N MET A 127 0.26 -9.97 -15.94
CA MET A 127 1.07 -9.03 -15.16
C MET A 127 0.77 -9.13 -13.66
N TYR A 128 -0.50 -9.18 -13.28
CA TYR A 128 -0.88 -9.27 -11.88
C TYR A 128 -0.43 -10.60 -11.26
N SER A 129 -0.64 -11.72 -11.95
CA SER A 129 -0.36 -13.05 -11.42
C SER A 129 1.15 -13.38 -11.39
N ILE A 130 1.91 -12.98 -12.40
CA ILE A 130 3.32 -13.39 -12.57
C ILE A 130 4.29 -12.33 -12.04
N LEU A 131 3.95 -11.04 -12.11
CA LEU A 131 4.84 -9.98 -11.67
C LEU A 131 4.42 -9.40 -10.32
N ASN A 132 3.19 -8.87 -10.21
CA ASN A 132 2.82 -8.09 -9.03
C ASN A 132 2.64 -8.95 -7.77
N LEU A 133 1.90 -10.07 -7.85
CA LEU A 133 1.67 -10.92 -6.68
C LEU A 133 2.96 -11.50 -6.09
N PRO A 134 3.90 -12.07 -6.88
CA PRO A 134 5.17 -12.55 -6.35
C PRO A 134 6.03 -11.45 -5.72
N VAL A 135 6.09 -10.26 -6.32
CA VAL A 135 6.85 -9.12 -5.78
C VAL A 135 6.29 -8.67 -4.43
N ILE A 136 4.96 -8.56 -4.30
CA ILE A 136 4.31 -8.20 -3.03
C ILE A 136 4.60 -9.24 -1.94
N LEU A 137 4.50 -10.52 -2.26
CA LEU A 137 4.78 -11.59 -1.30
C LEU A 137 6.24 -11.62 -0.89
N TYR A 138 7.16 -11.47 -1.84
CA TYR A 138 8.59 -11.47 -1.58
C TYR A 138 9.02 -10.29 -0.70
N SER A 139 8.63 -9.08 -1.07
CA SER A 139 8.97 -7.88 -0.29
C SER A 139 8.38 -7.93 1.12
N GLY A 140 7.14 -8.39 1.25
CA GLY A 140 6.52 -8.64 2.54
C GLY A 140 7.26 -9.68 3.37
N ALA A 141 7.64 -10.80 2.77
CA ALA A 141 8.39 -11.86 3.44
C ALA A 141 9.77 -11.41 3.92
N VAL A 142 10.48 -10.60 3.12
CA VAL A 142 11.78 -10.02 3.52
C VAL A 142 11.63 -9.09 4.73
N VAL A 143 10.59 -8.25 4.75
CA VAL A 143 10.33 -7.36 5.90
C VAL A 143 10.07 -8.17 7.16
N PHE A 144 9.25 -9.24 7.07
CA PHE A 144 8.97 -10.12 8.21
C PHE A 144 10.21 -10.86 8.68
N GLU A 145 11.03 -11.35 7.77
CA GLU A 145 12.29 -11.99 8.09
C GLU A 145 13.21 -11.05 8.87
N ASN A 146 13.33 -9.80 8.42
CA ASN A 146 14.18 -8.80 9.09
C ASN A 146 13.65 -8.37 10.48
N ILE A 147 12.32 -8.41 10.71
CA ILE A 147 11.72 -8.03 12.00
C ILE A 147 11.78 -9.18 13.01
N PHE A 148 11.51 -10.42 12.56
CA PHE A 148 11.32 -11.57 13.45
C PHE A 148 12.51 -12.53 13.48
N ASP A 149 13.50 -12.37 12.60
CA ASP A 149 14.68 -13.25 12.48
C ASP A 149 14.29 -14.74 12.46
N ILE A 150 13.37 -15.09 11.57
CA ILE A 150 12.83 -16.45 11.45
C ILE A 150 13.93 -17.45 11.09
N SER A 151 14.86 -17.04 10.23
CA SER A 151 16.02 -17.86 9.87
C SER A 151 16.88 -18.20 11.08
N GLY A 152 17.16 -17.22 11.96
CA GLY A 152 17.89 -17.41 13.20
C GLY A 152 17.14 -18.29 14.21
N ILE A 153 15.82 -18.10 14.37
CA ILE A 153 14.99 -18.88 15.30
C ILE A 153 14.95 -20.36 14.92
N PHE A 154 14.79 -20.67 13.63
CA PHE A 154 14.64 -22.05 13.15
C PHE A 154 15.95 -22.68 12.63
N GLY A 155 17.06 -21.94 12.63
CA GLY A 155 18.34 -22.42 12.14
C GLY A 155 18.35 -22.77 10.64
N ILE A 156 17.54 -22.07 9.82
CA ILE A 156 17.42 -22.28 8.38
C ILE A 156 18.05 -21.13 7.59
N SER A 157 18.29 -21.34 6.29
CA SER A 157 18.81 -20.25 5.47
C SER A 157 17.79 -19.12 5.31
N LYS A 158 18.26 -17.87 5.20
CA LYS A 158 17.40 -16.67 4.95
C LYS A 158 16.49 -16.87 3.73
N PHE A 159 17.03 -17.47 2.65
CA PHE A 159 16.26 -17.81 1.45
C PHE A 159 15.09 -18.75 1.75
N THR A 160 15.34 -19.81 2.55
CA THR A 160 14.29 -20.78 2.93
C THR A 160 13.23 -20.13 3.82
N ALA A 161 13.63 -19.29 4.78
CA ALA A 161 12.71 -18.55 5.63
C ALA A 161 11.80 -17.64 4.82
N VAL A 162 12.36 -16.84 3.88
CA VAL A 162 11.60 -15.98 2.98
C VAL A 162 10.64 -16.79 2.10
N ALA A 163 11.08 -17.92 1.54
CA ALA A 163 10.22 -18.79 0.73
C ALA A 163 9.03 -19.34 1.52
N ILE A 164 9.24 -19.79 2.75
CA ILE A 164 8.17 -20.26 3.64
C ILE A 164 7.20 -19.12 3.96
N LEU A 165 7.72 -17.93 4.28
CA LEU A 165 6.89 -16.75 4.55
C LEU A 165 6.04 -16.35 3.34
N CYS A 166 6.58 -16.37 2.12
CA CYS A 166 5.81 -16.12 0.91
C CYS A 166 4.62 -17.07 0.79
N VAL A 167 4.83 -18.37 1.05
CA VAL A 167 3.76 -19.37 0.99
C VAL A 167 2.72 -19.13 2.08
N VAL A 168 3.14 -18.88 3.31
CA VAL A 168 2.23 -18.64 4.45
C VAL A 168 1.40 -17.39 4.24
N ILE A 169 2.04 -16.26 3.88
CA ILE A 169 1.35 -15.00 3.61
C ILE A 169 0.39 -15.16 2.41
N GLY A 170 0.82 -15.85 1.35
CA GLY A 170 0.00 -16.12 0.17
C GLY A 170 -1.24 -16.96 0.49
N ILE A 171 -1.12 -17.99 1.32
CA ILE A 171 -2.26 -18.81 1.77
C ILE A 171 -3.22 -17.97 2.63
N ILE A 172 -2.72 -17.23 3.60
CA ILE A 172 -3.56 -16.38 4.47
C ILE A 172 -4.29 -15.33 3.64
N GLY A 173 -3.57 -14.61 2.77
CA GLY A 173 -4.16 -13.61 1.88
C GLY A 173 -5.17 -14.21 0.90
N GLY A 174 -4.84 -15.36 0.29
CA GLY A 174 -5.75 -16.07 -0.59
C GLY A 174 -7.05 -16.50 0.09
N CYS A 175 -6.96 -17.10 1.26
CA CYS A 175 -8.14 -17.44 2.07
C CYS A 175 -8.97 -16.18 2.40
N TYR A 176 -8.31 -15.10 2.83
CA TYR A 176 -9.00 -13.86 3.14
C TYR A 176 -9.74 -13.27 1.93
N ALA A 177 -9.10 -13.26 0.76
CA ALA A 177 -9.71 -12.78 -0.48
C ALA A 177 -10.90 -13.64 -0.93
N ILE A 178 -10.78 -14.98 -0.84
CA ILE A 178 -11.82 -15.92 -1.27
C ILE A 178 -13.10 -15.77 -0.42
N PHE A 179 -12.95 -15.68 0.89
CA PHE A 179 -14.09 -15.67 1.81
C PHE A 179 -14.64 -14.27 2.11
N GLY A 180 -13.85 -13.21 1.94
CA GLY A 180 -14.21 -11.86 2.36
C GLY A 180 -14.79 -10.95 1.27
N GLY A 181 -14.47 -11.19 -0.01
CA GLY A 181 -14.82 -10.28 -1.10
C GLY A 181 -14.23 -8.87 -0.93
N LEU A 182 -14.62 -7.94 -1.82
CA LEU A 182 -14.05 -6.57 -1.82
C LEU A 182 -14.38 -5.77 -0.56
N LYS A 183 -15.57 -5.94 0.01
CA LYS A 183 -16.00 -5.14 1.17
C LYS A 183 -15.20 -5.46 2.43
N ALA A 184 -14.98 -6.75 2.70
CA ALA A 184 -14.16 -7.17 3.83
C ALA A 184 -12.71 -6.66 3.70
N VAL A 185 -12.14 -6.73 2.50
CA VAL A 185 -10.84 -6.15 2.21
C VAL A 185 -10.84 -4.65 2.47
N ALA A 186 -11.81 -3.88 1.96
CA ALA A 186 -11.86 -2.44 2.13
C ALA A 186 -12.04 -2.00 3.59
N VAL A 187 -12.80 -2.75 4.39
CA VAL A 187 -12.97 -2.49 5.83
C VAL A 187 -11.68 -2.76 6.58
N SER A 188 -11.03 -3.91 6.35
CA SER A 188 -9.75 -4.22 6.99
C SER A 188 -8.65 -3.24 6.57
N ASP A 189 -8.63 -2.85 5.30
CA ASP A 189 -7.72 -1.82 4.79
C ASP A 189 -7.88 -0.50 5.54
N THR A 190 -9.12 -0.09 5.81
CA THR A 190 -9.38 1.15 6.54
C THR A 190 -8.82 1.11 7.96
N ILE A 191 -9.01 -0.01 8.67
CA ILE A 191 -8.50 -0.18 10.04
C ILE A 191 -6.97 -0.24 10.06
N ASN A 192 -6.38 -1.04 9.17
CA ASN A 192 -4.94 -1.14 9.03
C ASN A 192 -4.32 0.19 8.55
N GLY A 193 -5.02 0.93 7.67
CA GLY A 193 -4.60 2.25 7.21
C GLY A 193 -4.51 3.28 8.34
N ILE A 194 -5.48 3.29 9.25
CA ILE A 194 -5.42 4.11 10.47
C ILE A 194 -4.22 3.68 11.33
N GLY A 195 -4.02 2.37 11.52
CA GLY A 195 -2.87 1.82 12.23
C GLY A 195 -1.55 2.23 11.58
N LEU A 196 -1.48 2.22 10.24
CA LEU A 196 -0.28 2.62 9.49
C LEU A 196 0.03 4.12 9.64
N ILE A 197 -0.99 4.98 9.62
CA ILE A 197 -0.79 6.42 9.86
C ILE A 197 -0.26 6.64 11.27
N ILE A 198 -0.87 6.01 12.28
CA ILE A 198 -0.43 6.14 13.68
C ILE A 198 0.99 5.59 13.84
N GLY A 199 1.24 4.36 13.44
CA GLY A 199 2.56 3.72 13.53
C GLY A 199 3.62 4.44 12.69
N GLY A 200 3.27 4.81 11.46
CA GLY A 200 4.16 5.52 10.55
C GLY A 200 4.57 6.90 11.08
N LEU A 201 3.63 7.67 11.63
CA LEU A 201 3.93 8.97 12.24
C LEU A 201 4.72 8.83 13.55
N MET A 202 4.51 7.76 14.31
CA MET A 202 5.25 7.51 15.55
C MET A 202 6.75 7.33 15.30
N ILE A 203 7.14 6.65 14.22
CA ILE A 203 8.54 6.33 13.94
C ILE A 203 9.44 7.56 13.82
N PRO A 204 9.14 8.60 13.01
CA PRO A 204 10.00 9.78 12.92
C PRO A 204 10.15 10.50 14.26
N PHE A 205 9.13 10.56 15.12
CA PHE A 205 9.24 11.17 16.44
C PHE A 205 10.14 10.36 17.37
N LEU A 206 10.00 9.04 17.39
CA LEU A 206 10.90 8.16 18.17
C LEU A 206 12.33 8.24 17.64
N ALA A 207 12.51 8.24 16.32
CA ALA A 207 13.82 8.33 15.70
C ALA A 207 14.50 9.69 15.97
N LEU A 208 13.77 10.80 15.90
CA LEU A 208 14.30 12.13 16.27
C LEU A 208 14.68 12.20 17.74
N ASN A 209 13.93 11.55 18.63
CA ASN A 209 14.29 11.48 20.04
C ASN A 209 15.60 10.69 20.24
N VAL A 210 15.75 9.55 19.57
CA VAL A 210 17.00 8.77 19.60
C VAL A 210 18.16 9.56 19.02
N LEU A 211 17.95 10.26 17.90
CA LEU A 211 18.97 11.12 17.28
C LEU A 211 19.41 12.23 18.22
N GLY A 212 18.48 12.90 18.91
CA GLY A 212 18.80 13.94 19.89
C GLY A 212 19.67 13.43 21.03
N HIS A 213 19.36 12.26 21.57
CA HIS A 213 20.21 11.63 22.59
C HIS A 213 21.58 11.21 22.04
N ALA A 214 21.61 10.62 20.84
CA ALA A 214 22.86 10.23 20.17
C ALA A 214 23.76 11.44 19.86
N SER A 215 23.17 12.61 19.64
CA SER A 215 23.90 13.88 19.43
C SER A 215 24.38 14.58 20.72
N GLY A 216 24.12 13.95 21.88
CA GLY A 216 24.59 14.45 23.19
C GLY A 216 23.57 15.25 24.01
N SER A 217 22.27 15.20 23.67
CA SER A 217 21.22 15.84 24.49
C SER A 217 20.99 15.10 25.80
N GLU A 218 20.99 15.81 26.91
CA GLU A 218 20.65 15.30 28.26
C GLU A 218 19.15 15.44 28.58
N SER A 219 18.36 16.04 27.71
CA SER A 219 16.92 16.22 27.89
C SER A 219 16.18 14.88 27.93
N SER A 220 15.19 14.73 28.81
CA SER A 220 14.32 13.54 28.85
C SER A 220 13.55 13.32 27.53
N VAL A 221 13.27 14.39 26.78
CA VAL A 221 12.68 14.37 25.45
C VAL A 221 13.55 15.21 24.53
N ALA A 222 14.31 14.57 23.66
CA ALA A 222 15.35 15.19 22.82
C ALA A 222 14.92 15.40 21.35
N ILE A 223 13.61 15.35 21.04
CA ILE A 223 13.08 15.46 19.66
C ILE A 223 13.56 16.74 18.98
N MET A 224 13.49 17.89 19.69
CA MET A 224 13.88 19.18 19.13
C MET A 224 15.39 19.27 18.88
N ASP A 225 16.19 18.64 19.72
CA ASP A 225 17.63 18.57 19.55
C ASP A 225 18.00 17.68 18.37
N GLY A 226 17.27 16.58 18.18
CA GLY A 226 17.37 15.75 16.97
C GLY A 226 17.03 16.51 15.69
N VAL A 227 15.97 17.32 15.70
CA VAL A 227 15.63 18.21 14.58
C VAL A 227 16.73 19.22 14.30
N ARG A 228 17.24 19.88 15.34
CA ARG A 228 18.34 20.85 15.20
C ARG A 228 19.60 20.18 14.65
N TYR A 229 19.96 19.02 15.18
CA TYR A 229 21.11 18.25 14.67
C TYR A 229 20.96 17.94 13.19
N LEU A 230 19.79 17.45 12.77
CA LEU A 230 19.50 17.11 11.38
C LEU A 230 19.61 18.32 10.44
N ILE A 231 19.04 19.47 10.85
CA ILE A 231 19.09 20.72 10.07
C ILE A 231 20.52 21.26 9.96
N HIS A 232 21.31 21.17 11.03
CA HIS A 232 22.67 21.74 11.04
C HIS A 232 23.69 20.86 10.33
N ASN A 233 23.58 19.53 10.45
CA ASN A 233 24.61 18.62 9.96
C ASN A 233 24.23 17.88 8.66
N HIS A 234 22.93 17.79 8.34
CA HIS A 234 22.42 17.02 7.20
C HIS A 234 21.30 17.76 6.44
N ALA A 235 21.43 19.09 6.28
CA ALA A 235 20.46 19.91 5.57
C ALA A 235 20.29 19.51 4.10
N ASP A 236 21.34 19.02 3.48
CA ASP A 236 21.36 18.46 2.11
C ASP A 236 20.44 17.24 1.97
N MET A 237 20.40 16.37 2.99
CA MET A 237 19.53 15.19 3.03
C MET A 237 18.05 15.56 3.18
N LEU A 238 17.74 16.73 3.74
CA LEU A 238 16.36 17.24 3.86
C LEU A 238 15.83 17.85 2.54
N ASN A 239 16.67 17.96 1.51
CA ASN A 239 16.25 18.54 0.25
C ASN A 239 15.30 17.56 -0.49
N SER A 240 14.07 18.02 -0.71
CA SER A 240 13.05 17.27 -1.47
C SER A 240 13.10 17.54 -2.98
N ILE A 241 13.98 18.44 -3.44
CA ILE A 241 14.13 18.81 -4.85
C ILE A 241 15.55 18.45 -5.29
N ALA A 242 15.71 17.27 -5.88
CA ALA A 242 16.99 16.86 -6.44
C ALA A 242 17.26 17.56 -7.80
N PRO A 243 18.51 17.96 -8.09
CA PRO A 243 18.89 18.51 -9.38
C PRO A 243 18.54 17.60 -10.57
N ALA A 244 18.44 18.18 -11.77
CA ALA A 244 18.07 17.44 -12.97
C ALA A 244 19.07 16.34 -13.36
N GLN A 245 20.34 16.49 -12.96
CA GLN A 245 21.43 15.56 -13.23
C GLN A 245 21.65 14.54 -12.09
N SER A 246 20.78 14.53 -11.07
CA SER A 246 20.88 13.56 -9.99
C SER A 246 20.63 12.14 -10.50
N GLU A 247 21.47 11.22 -10.01
CA GLU A 247 21.36 9.79 -10.31
C GLU A 247 20.50 9.07 -9.26
N ALA A 248 20.00 7.87 -9.61
CA ALA A 248 19.31 7.02 -8.66
C ALA A 248 20.20 6.75 -7.42
N PRO A 249 19.62 6.66 -6.19
CA PRO A 249 18.20 6.59 -5.87
C PRO A 249 17.47 7.94 -5.71
N ALA A 250 18.14 9.08 -5.87
CA ALA A 250 17.49 10.39 -5.85
C ALA A 250 16.50 10.53 -7.02
N VAL A 251 15.43 11.31 -6.82
CA VAL A 251 14.41 11.57 -7.83
C VAL A 251 14.59 12.99 -8.39
N PRO A 252 15.16 13.15 -9.60
CA PRO A 252 15.37 14.47 -10.19
C PRO A 252 14.04 15.22 -10.38
N TRP A 253 14.03 16.55 -10.16
CA TRP A 253 12.81 17.35 -10.25
C TRP A 253 12.06 17.25 -11.61
N PRO A 254 12.73 17.11 -12.78
CA PRO A 254 11.98 16.98 -14.04
C PRO A 254 11.18 15.66 -14.07
N THR A 255 11.67 14.59 -13.44
CA THR A 255 10.97 13.31 -13.34
C THR A 255 9.65 13.44 -12.61
N VAL A 256 9.56 14.30 -11.59
CA VAL A 256 8.34 14.52 -10.82
C VAL A 256 7.21 15.02 -11.71
N PHE A 257 7.48 16.01 -12.56
CA PHE A 257 6.45 16.64 -13.41
C PHE A 257 6.20 15.87 -14.71
N LEU A 258 7.21 15.29 -15.32
CA LEU A 258 7.10 14.59 -16.59
C LEU A 258 6.87 13.10 -16.43
N GLY A 259 7.61 12.43 -15.56
CA GLY A 259 7.52 10.98 -15.38
C GLY A 259 6.45 10.55 -14.37
N LEU A 260 6.52 11.06 -13.14
CA LEU A 260 5.68 10.58 -12.04
C LEU A 260 4.21 10.98 -12.20
N VAL A 261 3.91 12.12 -12.84
CA VAL A 261 2.51 12.49 -13.16
C VAL A 261 1.91 11.49 -14.14
N PHE A 262 2.62 11.14 -15.23
CA PHE A 262 2.11 10.14 -16.18
C PHE A 262 1.99 8.75 -15.58
N LEU A 263 2.96 8.34 -14.79
CA LEU A 263 2.91 7.08 -14.05
C LEU A 263 1.76 7.10 -13.03
N GLY A 264 1.52 8.24 -12.39
CA GLY A 264 0.38 8.44 -11.51
C GLY A 264 -0.97 8.28 -12.22
N PHE A 265 -1.13 8.78 -13.46
CA PHE A 265 -2.34 8.53 -14.25
C PHE A 265 -2.54 7.04 -14.52
N GLN A 266 -1.46 6.33 -14.86
CA GLN A 266 -1.52 4.88 -15.05
C GLN A 266 -1.94 4.18 -13.76
N SER A 267 -1.32 4.52 -12.62
CA SER A 267 -1.58 3.88 -11.34
C SER A 267 -2.96 4.24 -10.77
N TRP A 268 -3.25 5.53 -10.60
CA TRP A 268 -4.46 5.97 -9.89
C TRP A 268 -5.72 6.00 -10.76
N CYS A 269 -5.56 6.25 -12.08
CA CYS A 269 -6.72 6.42 -12.95
C CYS A 269 -7.04 5.20 -13.82
N THR A 270 -6.10 4.26 -14.02
CA THR A 270 -6.33 3.10 -14.92
C THR A 270 -5.97 1.75 -14.33
N HIS A 271 -5.28 1.70 -13.18
CA HIS A 271 -4.95 0.44 -12.54
C HIS A 271 -6.17 -0.16 -11.84
N GLN A 272 -6.56 -1.38 -12.21
CA GLN A 272 -7.81 -2.01 -11.76
C GLN A 272 -7.93 -2.08 -10.23
N SER A 273 -6.85 -2.35 -9.50
CA SER A 273 -6.91 -2.48 -8.05
C SER A 273 -7.30 -1.20 -7.32
N PHE A 274 -6.99 -0.02 -7.87
CA PHE A 274 -7.44 1.26 -7.35
C PHE A 274 -8.85 1.61 -7.85
N ILE A 275 -9.08 1.46 -9.16
CA ILE A 275 -10.35 1.84 -9.79
C ILE A 275 -11.51 1.00 -9.25
N GLN A 276 -11.30 -0.28 -8.99
CA GLN A 276 -12.36 -1.17 -8.47
C GLN A 276 -12.95 -0.68 -7.13
N ARG A 277 -12.12 -0.06 -6.27
CA ARG A 277 -12.57 0.50 -5.00
C ARG A 277 -13.48 1.71 -5.16
N VAL A 278 -13.09 2.62 -6.04
CA VAL A 278 -13.91 3.82 -6.30
C VAL A 278 -15.18 3.50 -7.08
N LEU A 279 -15.17 2.45 -7.92
CA LEU A 279 -16.38 1.95 -8.59
C LEU A 279 -17.33 1.20 -7.64
N ALA A 280 -16.86 0.76 -6.48
CA ALA A 280 -17.67 0.17 -5.41
C ALA A 280 -18.35 1.22 -4.51
N ALA A 281 -18.20 2.51 -4.81
CA ALA A 281 -18.82 3.60 -4.07
C ALA A 281 -20.34 3.57 -4.19
N GLU A 282 -21.01 4.02 -3.13
CA GLU A 282 -22.46 4.18 -3.08
C GLU A 282 -22.98 5.16 -4.16
N ASN A 283 -22.22 6.21 -4.42
CA ASN A 283 -22.54 7.22 -5.44
C ASN A 283 -21.28 8.00 -5.85
N LEU A 284 -21.42 8.85 -6.87
CA LEU A 284 -20.30 9.68 -7.37
C LEU A 284 -19.69 10.56 -6.28
N LYS A 285 -20.52 11.15 -5.40
CA LYS A 285 -20.04 12.04 -4.33
C LYS A 285 -19.16 11.29 -3.33
N GLU A 286 -19.54 10.07 -2.94
CA GLU A 286 -18.73 9.23 -2.06
C GLU A 286 -17.44 8.74 -2.75
N ALA A 287 -17.49 8.41 -4.04
CA ALA A 287 -16.30 8.09 -4.82
C ALA A 287 -15.30 9.26 -4.87
N GLN A 288 -15.78 10.46 -5.16
CA GLN A 288 -14.98 11.69 -5.19
C GLN A 288 -14.40 12.03 -3.82
N LYS A 289 -15.21 11.95 -2.74
CA LYS A 289 -14.71 12.13 -1.37
C LYS A 289 -13.62 11.14 -1.04
N GLY A 290 -13.77 9.87 -1.41
CA GLY A 290 -12.76 8.84 -1.17
C GLY A 290 -11.43 9.17 -1.82
N ALA A 291 -11.44 9.56 -3.08
CA ALA A 291 -10.23 9.97 -3.80
C ALA A 291 -9.59 11.23 -3.20
N LEU A 292 -10.37 12.26 -2.86
CA LEU A 292 -9.86 13.50 -2.28
C LEU A 292 -9.34 13.31 -0.84
N TYR A 293 -9.99 12.51 -0.02
CA TYR A 293 -9.50 12.18 1.33
C TYR A 293 -8.20 11.39 1.24
N CYS A 294 -8.09 10.44 0.31
CA CYS A 294 -6.83 9.75 0.06
C CYS A 294 -5.72 10.73 -0.35
N ALA A 295 -6.01 11.67 -1.26
CA ALA A 295 -5.06 12.71 -1.66
C ALA A 295 -4.59 13.54 -0.45
N PHE A 296 -5.51 13.94 0.42
CA PHE A 296 -5.16 14.69 1.63
C PHE A 296 -4.27 13.87 2.59
N LEU A 297 -4.61 12.60 2.82
CA LEU A 297 -3.81 11.72 3.67
C LEU A 297 -2.40 11.48 3.12
N LYS A 298 -2.24 11.47 1.79
CA LYS A 298 -0.92 11.32 1.15
C LYS A 298 0.01 12.51 1.39
N ILE A 299 -0.52 13.69 1.72
CA ILE A 299 0.32 14.83 2.14
C ILE A 299 1.16 14.49 3.37
N LEU A 300 0.63 13.65 4.28
CA LEU A 300 1.39 13.19 5.44
C LEU A 300 2.50 12.19 5.10
N GLY A 301 2.51 11.68 3.88
CA GLY A 301 3.44 10.64 3.42
C GLY A 301 4.91 11.01 3.62
N PHE A 302 5.28 12.29 3.48
CA PHE A 302 6.66 12.72 3.67
C PHE A 302 7.20 12.38 5.07
N MET A 303 6.35 12.40 6.09
CA MET A 303 6.77 12.14 7.47
C MET A 303 7.12 10.68 7.73
N PHE A 304 6.50 9.73 7.03
CA PHE A 304 6.71 8.30 7.30
C PHE A 304 7.31 7.52 6.12
N LEU A 305 7.38 8.11 4.92
CA LEU A 305 7.94 7.45 3.74
C LEU A 305 9.40 7.83 3.43
N ALA A 306 9.85 9.03 3.78
CA ALA A 306 11.20 9.47 3.43
C ALA A 306 11.99 9.99 4.65
N LEU A 307 11.35 10.77 5.52
CA LEU A 307 12.00 11.37 6.69
C LEU A 307 12.65 10.34 7.62
N PRO A 308 12.04 9.19 7.95
CA PRO A 308 12.70 8.18 8.78
C PRO A 308 14.00 7.66 8.18
N GLY A 309 14.06 7.51 6.85
CA GLY A 309 15.29 7.11 6.15
C GLY A 309 16.43 8.12 6.34
N VAL A 310 16.13 9.41 6.21
CA VAL A 310 17.11 10.48 6.43
C VAL A 310 17.56 10.51 7.91
N ILE A 311 16.64 10.31 8.86
CA ILE A 311 16.99 10.23 10.28
C ILE A 311 17.86 8.98 10.55
N ALA A 312 17.55 7.85 9.92
CA ALA A 312 18.36 6.63 10.03
C ALA A 312 19.79 6.86 9.56
N TYR A 313 19.98 7.60 8.46
CA TYR A 313 21.32 7.99 7.99
C TYR A 313 22.10 8.74 9.07
N ALA A 314 21.47 9.73 9.69
CA ALA A 314 22.12 10.53 10.74
C ALA A 314 22.46 9.69 11.98
N ILE A 315 21.55 8.84 12.46
CA ILE A 315 21.76 7.94 13.62
C ILE A 315 22.91 6.97 13.32
N PHE A 316 22.87 6.28 12.20
CA PHE A 316 23.84 5.24 11.85
C PHE A 316 25.23 5.81 11.63
N ASN A 317 25.35 7.05 11.11
CA ASN A 317 26.62 7.75 11.00
C ASN A 317 27.23 8.07 12.38
N ILE A 318 26.42 8.49 13.36
CA ILE A 318 26.90 8.74 14.74
C ILE A 318 27.32 7.43 15.40
N GLU A 319 26.51 6.37 15.27
CA GLU A 319 26.73 5.09 15.92
C GLU A 319 27.77 4.21 15.21
N GLY A 320 28.17 4.55 13.99
CA GLY A 320 29.06 3.73 13.17
C GLY A 320 28.41 2.44 12.66
N THR A 321 27.07 2.39 12.64
CA THR A 321 26.32 1.22 12.21
C THR A 321 26.40 1.06 10.70
N GLN A 322 26.88 -0.12 10.25
CA GLN A 322 26.96 -0.44 8.82
C GLN A 322 25.65 -1.05 8.32
N VAL A 323 25.07 -0.46 7.29
CA VAL A 323 23.90 -0.98 6.57
C VAL A 323 24.34 -1.45 5.19
N SER A 324 24.12 -2.73 4.88
CA SER A 324 24.65 -3.36 3.65
C SER A 324 23.89 -2.95 2.41
N MET A 325 22.58 -2.80 2.51
CA MET A 325 21.69 -2.40 1.40
C MET A 325 20.70 -1.34 1.88
N MET A 326 20.28 -0.46 0.97
CA MET A 326 19.33 0.61 1.30
C MET A 326 18.00 0.08 1.87
N ASP A 327 17.56 -1.10 1.42
CA ASP A 327 16.31 -1.72 1.89
C ASP A 327 16.39 -2.23 3.34
N ASP A 328 17.59 -2.41 3.89
CA ASP A 328 17.79 -2.79 5.30
C ASP A 328 17.73 -1.58 6.24
N ALA A 329 17.87 -0.35 5.73
CA ALA A 329 17.96 0.86 6.57
C ALA A 329 16.69 1.09 7.41
N TYR A 330 15.52 0.97 6.80
CA TYR A 330 14.25 1.20 7.51
C TYR A 330 13.94 0.10 8.54
N PRO A 331 14.06 -1.20 8.24
CA PRO A 331 13.94 -2.25 9.25
C PRO A 331 14.95 -2.09 10.40
N ALA A 332 16.21 -1.75 10.12
CA ALA A 332 17.21 -1.50 11.15
C ALA A 332 16.85 -0.31 12.05
N LEU A 333 16.32 0.78 11.47
CA LEU A 333 15.82 1.91 12.25
C LEU A 333 14.68 1.48 13.17
N ILE A 334 13.68 0.75 12.66
CA ILE A 334 12.52 0.28 13.45
C ILE A 334 12.99 -0.53 14.65
N THR A 335 13.86 -1.51 14.45
CA THR A 335 14.38 -2.34 15.53
C THR A 335 15.16 -1.54 16.57
N ARG A 336 15.76 -0.42 16.17
CA ARG A 336 16.53 0.47 17.05
C ARG A 336 15.65 1.42 17.85
N VAL A 337 14.56 1.95 17.28
CA VAL A 337 13.79 3.04 17.89
C VAL A 337 12.46 2.61 18.50
N VAL A 338 11.87 1.50 18.05
CA VAL A 338 10.54 1.07 18.48
C VAL A 338 10.63 0.17 19.73
N PRO A 339 9.95 0.50 20.83
CA PRO A 339 9.90 -0.35 22.01
C PRO A 339 9.25 -1.71 21.71
N GLN A 340 9.75 -2.79 22.36
CA GLN A 340 9.27 -4.16 22.09
C GLN A 340 7.75 -4.36 22.14
N PRO A 341 6.97 -3.79 23.08
CA PRO A 341 5.52 -3.96 23.07
C PRO A 341 4.83 -3.35 21.85
N VAL A 342 5.39 -2.25 21.32
CA VAL A 342 4.85 -1.52 20.15
C VAL A 342 5.31 -2.16 18.84
N MET A 343 6.44 -2.86 18.85
CA MET A 343 6.98 -3.57 17.68
C MET A 343 5.97 -4.56 17.08
N GLY A 344 5.26 -5.31 17.93
CA GLY A 344 4.25 -6.24 17.46
C GLY A 344 3.03 -5.56 16.83
N PHE A 345 2.59 -4.42 17.36
CA PHE A 345 1.58 -3.60 16.70
C PHE A 345 2.04 -3.13 15.32
N PHE A 346 3.28 -2.60 15.24
CA PHE A 346 3.85 -2.16 13.97
C PHE A 346 3.96 -3.31 12.96
N ALA A 347 4.44 -4.47 13.40
CA ALA A 347 4.51 -5.68 12.55
C ALA A 347 3.12 -6.12 12.06
N ALA A 348 2.07 -6.02 12.89
CA ALA A 348 0.71 -6.35 12.50
C ALA A 348 0.15 -5.35 11.46
N VAL A 349 0.44 -4.06 11.61
CA VAL A 349 0.08 -3.04 10.63
C VAL A 349 0.79 -3.27 9.28
N MET A 350 2.08 -3.61 9.32
CA MET A 350 2.85 -3.98 8.12
C MET A 350 2.27 -5.24 7.46
N PHE A 351 1.89 -6.24 8.24
CA PHE A 351 1.20 -7.42 7.73
C PHE A 351 -0.11 -7.07 7.05
N GLY A 352 -0.91 -6.20 7.68
CA GLY A 352 -2.13 -5.68 7.09
C GLY A 352 -1.89 -4.96 5.75
N ALA A 353 -0.81 -4.19 5.62
CA ALA A 353 -0.43 -3.50 4.39
C ALA A 353 -0.05 -4.49 3.27
N ILE A 354 0.71 -5.55 3.61
CA ILE A 354 1.06 -6.62 2.67
C ILE A 354 -0.21 -7.34 2.18
N LEU A 355 -1.06 -7.77 3.12
CA LEU A 355 -2.32 -8.44 2.78
C LEU A 355 -3.26 -7.55 1.95
N SER A 356 -3.33 -6.25 2.24
CA SER A 356 -4.12 -5.28 1.48
C SER A 356 -3.66 -5.22 0.03
N SER A 357 -2.37 -5.04 -0.21
CA SER A 357 -1.80 -4.97 -1.56
C SER A 357 -1.99 -6.29 -2.31
N PHE A 358 -1.69 -7.42 -1.66
CA PHE A 358 -1.89 -8.76 -2.22
C PHE A 358 -3.35 -9.03 -2.60
N ASN A 359 -4.29 -8.81 -1.66
CA ASN A 359 -5.71 -9.03 -1.88
C ASN A 359 -6.29 -8.09 -2.95
N SER A 360 -5.77 -6.88 -3.05
CA SER A 360 -6.16 -5.89 -4.05
C SER A 360 -5.85 -6.36 -5.46
N VAL A 361 -4.63 -6.83 -5.66
CA VAL A 361 -4.17 -7.35 -6.96
C VAL A 361 -4.86 -8.67 -7.29
N LEU A 362 -4.98 -9.59 -6.31
CA LEU A 362 -5.63 -10.88 -6.49
C LEU A 362 -7.12 -10.72 -6.83
N ASN A 363 -7.86 -9.87 -6.10
CA ASN A 363 -9.28 -9.62 -6.37
C ASN A 363 -9.47 -8.96 -7.75
N SER A 364 -8.58 -8.04 -8.14
CA SER A 364 -8.63 -7.38 -9.44
C SER A 364 -8.33 -8.35 -10.59
N ALA A 365 -7.33 -9.22 -10.44
CA ALA A 365 -7.03 -10.28 -11.41
C ALA A 365 -8.23 -11.23 -11.57
N SER A 366 -8.82 -11.66 -10.45
CA SER A 366 -10.00 -12.53 -10.41
C SER A 366 -11.21 -11.86 -11.07
N THR A 367 -11.46 -10.58 -10.79
CA THR A 367 -12.55 -9.81 -11.41
C THR A 367 -12.40 -9.74 -12.93
N ILE A 368 -11.20 -9.35 -13.41
CA ILE A 368 -10.93 -9.25 -14.85
C ILE A 368 -11.05 -10.62 -15.52
N PHE A 369 -10.45 -11.65 -14.94
CA PHE A 369 -10.52 -12.99 -15.49
C PHE A 369 -11.96 -13.49 -15.55
N THR A 370 -12.69 -13.41 -14.45
CA THR A 370 -14.07 -13.92 -14.36
C THR A 370 -15.02 -13.19 -15.32
N LEU A 371 -15.05 -11.85 -15.26
CA LEU A 371 -16.05 -11.08 -16.00
C LEU A 371 -15.71 -10.92 -17.49
N ASN A 372 -14.44 -10.87 -17.86
CA ASN A 372 -14.04 -10.56 -19.22
C ASN A 372 -13.61 -11.80 -20.04
N VAL A 373 -13.11 -12.86 -19.38
CA VAL A 373 -12.58 -14.07 -20.06
C VAL A 373 -13.47 -15.28 -19.83
N TRP A 374 -13.77 -15.59 -18.55
CA TRP A 374 -14.46 -16.83 -18.20
C TRP A 374 -15.95 -16.82 -18.52
N GLN A 375 -16.70 -15.86 -17.97
CA GLN A 375 -18.15 -15.75 -18.20
C GLN A 375 -18.54 -15.70 -19.69
N PRO A 376 -17.86 -14.92 -20.56
CA PRO A 376 -18.18 -14.94 -21.99
C PRO A 376 -17.90 -16.25 -22.71
N LYS A 377 -16.97 -17.10 -22.20
CA LYS A 377 -16.59 -18.38 -22.83
C LYS A 377 -17.54 -19.52 -22.47
N ILE A 378 -17.92 -19.64 -21.20
CA ILE A 378 -18.83 -20.75 -20.78
C ILE A 378 -20.27 -20.53 -21.18
N GLY A 379 -20.54 -19.43 -21.87
CA GLY A 379 -21.90 -19.02 -22.18
C GLY A 379 -22.65 -18.64 -20.88
N ARG A 380 -23.83 -18.08 -21.00
CA ARG A 380 -24.73 -17.78 -19.88
C ARG A 380 -25.31 -19.08 -19.31
N ALA A 381 -24.49 -19.92 -18.72
CA ALA A 381 -24.88 -21.21 -18.19
C ALA A 381 -25.86 -21.13 -17.00
N SER A 382 -26.17 -19.95 -16.52
CA SER A 382 -27.35 -19.73 -15.67
C SER A 382 -28.17 -18.55 -16.23
N CYS A 383 -29.26 -18.86 -16.86
CA CYS A 383 -30.31 -17.91 -17.25
C CYS A 383 -30.96 -17.19 -16.05
N ARG A 384 -30.41 -17.24 -14.87
CA ARG A 384 -30.92 -16.59 -13.65
C ARG A 384 -30.37 -15.20 -13.36
N GLU A 385 -29.28 -14.78 -13.99
CA GLU A 385 -28.79 -13.40 -13.90
C GLU A 385 -29.07 -12.60 -15.18
N ARG A 386 -30.27 -12.60 -15.68
CA ARG A 386 -30.71 -11.40 -16.40
C ARG A 386 -31.00 -10.35 -15.35
N VAL A 387 -29.97 -9.68 -14.90
CA VAL A 387 -30.15 -8.40 -14.25
C VAL A 387 -30.79 -7.49 -15.29
N SER A 388 -32.05 -7.16 -15.05
CA SER A 388 -32.69 -6.01 -15.63
C SER A 388 -31.75 -4.82 -15.51
N SER A 389 -31.12 -4.39 -16.60
CA SER A 389 -30.51 -3.08 -16.67
C SER A 389 -31.65 -2.07 -16.44
N PRO A 390 -31.56 -1.20 -15.46
CA PRO A 390 -32.45 -0.07 -15.39
C PRO A 390 -32.19 0.81 -16.60
N VAL A 391 -33.22 1.11 -17.34
CA VAL A 391 -33.29 2.12 -18.38
C VAL A 391 -33.02 3.49 -17.79
#